data_4826bab194b0b59c64f608ca0207d4c2
#
_entry.id   4826bab194b0b59c64f608ca0207d4c2
#
_cell.length_a   1.000
_cell.length_b   1.000
_cell.length_c   1.000
_cell.angle_alpha   90.00
_cell.angle_beta   90.00
_cell.angle_gamma   90.00
#
_symmetry.space_group_name_H-M   'P 1'
#
loop_
_entity.id
_entity.type
_entity.pdbx_description
1 polymer ?
#
loop_
_entity_poly.entity_id
_entity_poly.type
_entity_poly.pdbx_seq_one_letter_code
_entity_poly.pdbx_strand_id
1 'polypeptide(L)'
;MFKYETHLHTKESSRCGSTSAAEYPAYYKSLGYSGIFITDHFFNGNCRISNDLPWEDRVNMFCRSYELAKEAGDAIDFPVFFGWEANFDGDEFLIYGLDKKWLLGHPDIMSYSRAEQYDVIHRDNGLVVQAHPFRER
;
A
#
# COMPACT_ATOMS: atom_id res chain seq x y z
N MET A 1 -13.91 16.54 13.57
CA MET A 1 -14.10 15.19 12.95
C MET A 1 -12.77 14.76 12.35
N PHE A 2 -12.35 13.54 12.62
CA PHE A 2 -11.17 12.94 11.96
C PHE A 2 -11.57 12.30 10.63
N LYS A 3 -10.80 12.59 9.58
CA LYS A 3 -11.06 12.08 8.22
C LYS A 3 -9.76 11.57 7.62
N TYR A 4 -9.76 10.31 7.17
CA TYR A 4 -8.59 9.66 6.57
C TYR A 4 -8.90 9.18 5.16
N GLU A 5 -7.95 9.38 4.24
CA GLU A 5 -7.98 8.67 2.95
C GLU A 5 -7.26 7.34 3.12
N THR A 6 -7.94 6.25 2.83
CA THR A 6 -7.45 4.91 3.12
C THR A 6 -7.07 4.09 1.89
N HIS A 7 -7.22 4.64 0.68
CA HIS A 7 -6.94 3.93 -0.57
C HIS A 7 -6.30 4.86 -1.61
N LEU A 8 -4.97 4.92 -1.64
CA LEU A 8 -4.21 5.77 -2.55
C LEU A 8 -3.15 4.98 -3.33
N HIS A 9 -3.08 5.26 -4.62
CA HIS A 9 -2.05 4.76 -5.51
C HIS A 9 -1.13 5.89 -5.96
N THR A 10 0.17 5.60 -6.05
CA THR A 10 1.19 6.55 -6.45
C THR A 10 1.74 6.24 -7.86
N LYS A 11 2.27 7.25 -8.53
CA LYS A 11 2.94 7.05 -9.82
C LYS A 11 4.25 6.25 -9.70
N GLU A 12 4.84 6.22 -8.51
CA GLU A 12 6.09 5.51 -8.26
C GLU A 12 5.91 3.99 -8.29
N SER A 13 4.80 3.48 -7.75
CA SER A 13 4.62 2.04 -7.52
C SER A 13 3.45 1.42 -8.30
N SER A 14 2.40 2.19 -8.61
CA SER A 14 1.21 1.69 -9.33
C SER A 14 1.15 2.21 -10.76
N ARG A 15 0.80 1.34 -11.73
CA ARG A 15 0.67 1.74 -13.14
C ARG A 15 -0.49 2.69 -13.40
N CYS A 16 -1.56 2.60 -12.59
CA CYS A 16 -2.70 3.51 -12.64
C CYS A 16 -2.46 4.83 -11.90
N GLY A 17 -1.41 4.92 -11.09
CA GLY A 17 -1.06 6.13 -10.34
C GLY A 17 -0.53 7.23 -11.25
N SER A 18 -1.04 8.44 -11.08
CA SER A 18 -0.63 9.64 -11.83
C SER A 18 0.02 10.72 -10.96
N THR A 19 -0.20 10.66 -9.65
CA THR A 19 0.28 11.65 -8.68
C THR A 19 1.47 11.09 -7.92
N SER A 20 2.50 11.93 -7.71
CA SER A 20 3.66 11.56 -6.89
C SER A 20 3.27 11.40 -5.42
N ALA A 21 3.83 10.41 -4.78
CA ALA A 21 3.61 10.16 -3.35
C ALA A 21 3.89 11.39 -2.48
N ALA A 22 4.93 12.16 -2.79
CA ALA A 22 5.32 13.36 -2.05
C ALA A 22 4.31 14.51 -2.15
N GLU A 23 3.44 14.51 -3.15
CA GLU A 23 2.43 15.57 -3.35
C GLU A 23 1.16 15.35 -2.51
N TYR A 24 0.86 14.10 -2.13
CA TYR A 24 -0.38 13.76 -1.44
C TYR A 24 -0.54 14.42 -0.06
N PRO A 25 0.47 14.47 0.82
CA PRO A 25 0.27 15.02 2.17
C PRO A 25 -0.22 16.48 2.17
N ALA A 26 0.41 17.35 1.40
CA ALA A 26 -0.01 18.76 1.31
C ALA A 26 -1.42 18.90 0.72
N TYR A 27 -1.73 18.13 -0.31
CA TYR A 27 -3.04 18.15 -0.95
C TYR A 27 -4.14 17.72 0.01
N TYR A 28 -4.02 16.56 0.66
CA TYR A 28 -5.04 16.05 1.57
C TYR A 28 -5.15 16.89 2.85
N LYS A 29 -4.05 17.42 3.35
CA LYS A 29 -4.07 18.38 4.46
C LYS A 29 -4.88 19.62 4.10
N SER A 30 -4.72 20.16 2.90
CA SER A 30 -5.48 21.32 2.42
C SER A 30 -6.99 21.06 2.32
N LEU A 31 -7.39 19.80 2.13
CA LEU A 31 -8.79 19.36 2.11
C LEU A 31 -9.36 19.02 3.50
N GLY A 32 -8.59 19.24 4.56
CA GLY A 32 -9.01 18.97 5.94
C GLY A 32 -8.95 17.52 6.37
N TYR A 33 -8.19 16.68 5.67
CA TYR A 33 -7.92 15.30 6.11
C TYR A 33 -6.97 15.28 7.30
N SER A 34 -7.11 14.24 8.13
CA SER A 34 -6.29 14.01 9.33
C SER A 34 -5.09 13.12 9.07
N GLY A 35 -5.07 12.41 7.98
CA GLY A 35 -4.00 11.52 7.54
C GLY A 35 -4.37 10.75 6.29
N ILE A 36 -3.38 10.07 5.72
CA ILE A 36 -3.55 9.23 4.51
C ILE A 36 -2.84 7.90 4.67
N PHE A 37 -3.33 6.90 3.91
CA PHE A 37 -2.68 5.60 3.75
C PHE A 37 -2.20 5.46 2.30
N ILE A 38 -0.92 5.16 2.10
CA ILE A 38 -0.38 4.78 0.80
C ILE A 38 -0.60 3.29 0.62
N THR A 39 -1.39 2.91 -0.38
CA THR A 39 -1.84 1.54 -0.63
C THR A 39 -1.64 1.16 -2.10
N ASP A 40 -0.43 1.27 -2.59
CA ASP A 40 -0.09 0.91 -3.95
C ASP A 40 -0.41 -0.54 -4.27
N HIS A 41 -0.67 -0.84 -5.55
CA HIS A 41 -0.84 -2.20 -6.04
C HIS A 41 0.38 -3.05 -5.73
N PHE A 42 0.14 -4.18 -5.09
CA PHE A 42 1.18 -5.14 -4.75
C PHE A 42 1.65 -5.93 -5.98
N PHE A 43 2.65 -6.76 -5.81
CA PHE A 43 3.33 -7.48 -6.90
C PHE A 43 2.43 -8.46 -7.68
N ASN A 44 1.28 -8.84 -7.13
CA ASN A 44 0.25 -9.64 -7.82
C ASN A 44 -0.83 -8.79 -8.53
N GLY A 45 -0.70 -7.47 -8.49
CA GLY A 45 -1.63 -6.52 -9.11
C GLY A 45 -0.97 -5.63 -10.15
N ASN A 46 -1.54 -4.45 -10.34
CA ASN A 46 -1.10 -3.46 -11.33
C ASN A 46 0.12 -2.66 -10.88
N CYS A 47 1.15 -3.38 -10.43
CA CYS A 47 2.41 -2.83 -9.92
C CYS A 47 3.37 -2.46 -11.05
N ARG A 48 4.17 -1.39 -10.86
CA ARG A 48 5.24 -0.99 -11.78
C ARG A 48 6.53 -1.76 -11.57
N ILE A 49 6.73 -2.30 -10.36
CA ILE A 49 7.99 -2.91 -9.97
C ILE A 49 8.07 -4.31 -10.56
N SER A 50 9.21 -4.62 -11.20
CA SER A 50 9.42 -5.91 -11.85
C SER A 50 9.46 -7.05 -10.83
N ASN A 51 8.77 -8.14 -11.16
CA ASN A 51 8.80 -9.39 -10.39
C ASN A 51 10.11 -10.19 -10.59
N ASP A 52 10.96 -9.78 -11.56
CA ASP A 52 12.25 -10.44 -11.83
C ASP A 52 13.36 -10.00 -10.87
N LEU A 53 13.14 -8.96 -10.10
CA LEU A 53 14.09 -8.48 -9.10
C LEU A 53 14.11 -9.39 -7.86
N PRO A 54 15.26 -9.48 -7.15
CA PRO A 54 15.32 -10.10 -5.84
C PRO A 54 14.28 -9.50 -4.88
N TRP A 55 13.77 -10.30 -3.95
CA TRP A 55 12.71 -9.87 -3.03
C TRP A 55 13.05 -8.60 -2.26
N GLU A 56 14.26 -8.51 -1.72
CA GLU A 56 14.71 -7.33 -0.99
C GLU A 56 14.64 -6.05 -1.84
N ASP A 57 15.10 -6.12 -3.09
CA ASP A 57 15.06 -5.00 -4.02
C ASP A 57 13.62 -4.61 -4.36
N ARG A 58 12.74 -5.60 -4.59
CA ARG A 58 11.30 -5.34 -4.82
C ARG A 58 10.66 -4.62 -3.66
N VAL A 59 10.89 -5.10 -2.44
CA VAL A 59 10.31 -4.47 -1.23
C VAL A 59 10.87 -3.06 -1.02
N ASN A 60 12.17 -2.87 -1.20
CA ASN A 60 12.79 -1.55 -1.09
C ASN A 60 12.19 -0.55 -2.09
N MET A 61 12.05 -0.95 -3.34
CA MET A 61 11.44 -0.10 -4.37
C MET A 61 9.95 0.17 -4.09
N PHE A 62 9.21 -0.84 -3.69
CA PHE A 62 7.78 -0.72 -3.37
C PHE A 62 7.52 0.24 -2.22
N CYS A 63 8.28 0.14 -1.15
CA CYS A 63 8.11 1.00 0.02
C CYS A 63 8.60 2.43 -0.20
N ARG A 64 9.32 2.70 -1.29
CA ARG A 64 9.84 4.04 -1.59
C ARG A 64 8.74 5.09 -1.72
N SER A 65 7.58 4.74 -2.29
CA SER A 65 6.43 5.65 -2.39
C SER A 65 5.95 6.08 -1.01
N TYR A 66 5.76 5.13 -0.10
CA TYR A 66 5.40 5.43 1.28
C TYR A 66 6.46 6.30 1.97
N GLU A 67 7.74 5.97 1.82
CA GLU A 67 8.83 6.73 2.43
C GLU A 67 8.85 8.19 1.96
N LEU A 68 8.64 8.44 0.67
CA LEU A 68 8.52 9.80 0.10
C LEU A 68 7.31 10.55 0.66
N ALA A 69 6.15 9.91 0.71
CA ALA A 69 4.94 10.51 1.29
C ALA A 69 5.11 10.78 2.79
N LYS A 70 5.72 9.85 3.52
CA LYS A 70 6.00 9.98 4.96
C LYS A 70 6.93 11.15 5.25
N GLU A 71 8.02 11.28 4.50
CA GLU A 71 8.95 12.41 4.62
C GLU A 71 8.24 13.75 4.37
N ALA A 72 7.45 13.84 3.30
CA ALA A 72 6.67 15.04 2.98
C ALA A 72 5.62 15.35 4.05
N GLY A 73 4.96 14.32 4.59
CA GLY A 73 3.97 14.45 5.66
C GLY A 73 4.59 14.92 6.97
N ASP A 74 5.72 14.34 7.36
CA ASP A 74 6.44 14.73 8.59
C ASP A 74 6.88 16.20 8.55
N ALA A 75 7.28 16.71 7.39
CA ALA A 75 7.67 18.11 7.22
C ALA A 75 6.52 19.11 7.48
N ILE A 76 5.27 18.68 7.40
CA ILE A 76 4.08 19.51 7.60
C ILE A 76 3.17 19.03 8.73
N ASP A 77 3.66 18.13 9.57
CA ASP A 77 2.92 17.49 10.66
C ASP A 77 1.58 16.87 10.19
N PHE A 78 1.69 15.99 9.17
CA PHE A 78 0.56 15.29 8.58
C PHE A 78 0.83 13.77 8.55
N PRO A 79 0.03 12.95 9.26
CA PRO A 79 0.24 11.51 9.36
C PRO A 79 0.12 10.79 8.02
N VAL A 80 1.10 9.93 7.74
CA VAL A 80 1.12 9.04 6.57
C VAL A 80 1.34 7.62 7.04
N PHE A 81 0.48 6.71 6.61
CA PHE A 81 0.50 5.30 6.98
C PHE A 81 0.77 4.42 5.77
N PHE A 82 1.32 3.24 6.03
CA PHE A 82 1.65 2.24 5.04
C PHE A 82 0.58 1.17 4.93
N GLY A 83 0.32 0.74 3.71
CA GLY A 83 -0.48 -0.42 3.37
C GLY A 83 -0.18 -0.87 1.94
N TRP A 84 -0.92 -1.84 1.44
CA TRP A 84 -0.85 -2.24 0.04
C TRP A 84 -2.17 -2.85 -0.43
N GLU A 85 -2.37 -2.90 -1.74
CA GLU A 85 -3.53 -3.53 -2.36
C GLU A 85 -3.10 -4.79 -3.11
N ALA A 86 -3.48 -5.96 -2.57
CA ALA A 86 -3.22 -7.26 -3.17
C ALA A 86 -4.36 -7.66 -4.12
N ASN A 87 -4.01 -8.34 -5.23
CA ASN A 87 -4.98 -8.84 -6.22
C ASN A 87 -5.00 -10.36 -6.21
N PHE A 88 -6.21 -10.93 -6.19
CA PHE A 88 -6.43 -12.37 -6.33
C PHE A 88 -7.56 -12.60 -7.34
N ASP A 89 -7.20 -12.96 -8.56
CA ASP A 89 -8.14 -13.24 -9.65
C ASP A 89 -9.12 -12.09 -9.94
N GLY A 90 -8.66 -10.85 -9.71
CA GLY A 90 -9.44 -9.63 -9.90
C GLY A 90 -10.14 -9.12 -8.64
N ASP A 91 -10.23 -9.89 -7.57
CA ASP A 91 -10.62 -9.38 -6.25
C ASP A 91 -9.43 -8.69 -5.60
N GLU A 92 -9.65 -7.49 -5.11
CA GLU A 92 -8.59 -6.66 -4.53
C GLU A 92 -8.84 -6.43 -3.04
N PHE A 93 -7.74 -6.50 -2.27
CA PHE A 93 -7.78 -6.43 -0.81
C PHE A 93 -6.73 -5.45 -0.31
N LEU A 94 -7.17 -4.54 0.54
CA LEU A 94 -6.31 -3.57 1.22
C LEU A 94 -5.77 -4.18 2.51
N ILE A 95 -4.46 -4.10 2.69
CA ILE A 95 -3.77 -4.61 3.87
C ILE A 95 -3.17 -3.44 4.64
N TYR A 96 -3.43 -3.41 5.96
CA TYR A 96 -2.98 -2.37 6.87
C TYR A 96 -2.33 -2.97 8.12
N GLY A 97 -1.53 -2.16 8.82
CA GLY A 97 -0.99 -2.51 10.13
C GLY A 97 0.32 -3.28 10.12
N LEU A 98 0.85 -3.59 8.94
CA LEU A 98 2.15 -4.22 8.73
C LEU A 98 3.11 -3.23 8.07
N ASP A 99 4.41 -3.51 8.10
CA ASP A 99 5.43 -2.59 7.64
C ASP A 99 6.44 -3.21 6.66
N LYS A 100 7.38 -2.40 6.21
CA LYS A 100 8.48 -2.84 5.34
C LYS A 100 9.28 -3.99 5.94
N LYS A 101 9.56 -3.95 7.25
CA LYS A 101 10.30 -5.00 7.94
C LYS A 101 9.55 -6.33 7.88
N TRP A 102 8.23 -6.28 8.06
CA TRP A 102 7.39 -7.47 7.92
C TRP A 102 7.47 -8.07 6.50
N LEU A 103 7.38 -7.21 5.47
CA LEU A 103 7.51 -7.66 4.07
C LEU A 103 8.88 -8.28 3.79
N LEU A 104 9.96 -7.67 4.27
CA LEU A 104 11.32 -8.22 4.12
C LEU A 104 11.45 -9.59 4.78
N GLY A 105 10.76 -9.83 5.89
CA GLY A 105 10.73 -11.11 6.61
C GLY A 105 9.81 -12.17 5.99
N HIS A 106 9.06 -11.84 4.92
CA HIS A 106 8.09 -12.74 4.29
C HIS A 106 8.33 -12.89 2.78
N PRO A 107 9.52 -13.37 2.36
CA PRO A 107 9.85 -13.47 0.94
C PRO A 107 8.96 -14.46 0.16
N ASP A 108 8.28 -15.37 0.87
CA ASP A 108 7.42 -16.40 0.28
C ASP A 108 5.96 -15.95 0.11
N ILE A 109 5.61 -14.71 0.55
CA ILE A 109 4.22 -14.24 0.55
C ILE A 109 3.56 -14.35 -0.83
N MET A 110 4.32 -14.16 -1.91
CA MET A 110 3.80 -14.24 -3.28
C MET A 110 3.44 -15.67 -3.71
N SER A 111 3.93 -16.69 -3.01
CA SER A 111 3.58 -18.09 -3.26
C SER A 111 2.32 -18.54 -2.53
N TYR A 112 1.81 -17.74 -1.61
CA TYR A 112 0.66 -18.06 -0.78
C TYR A 112 -0.65 -17.82 -1.53
N SER A 113 -1.62 -18.70 -1.32
CA SER A 113 -3.00 -18.48 -1.71
C SER A 113 -3.61 -17.29 -0.96
N ARG A 114 -4.78 -16.83 -1.39
CA ARG A 114 -5.52 -15.76 -0.69
C ARG A 114 -5.76 -16.10 0.78
N ALA A 115 -6.19 -17.33 1.07
CA ALA A 115 -6.46 -17.77 2.44
C ALA A 115 -5.19 -17.81 3.29
N GLU A 116 -4.08 -18.33 2.75
CA GLU A 116 -2.79 -18.37 3.45
C GLU A 116 -2.24 -16.96 3.71
N GLN A 117 -2.38 -16.04 2.77
CA GLN A 117 -2.00 -14.64 2.99
C GLN A 117 -2.85 -14.00 4.09
N TYR A 118 -4.17 -14.23 4.08
CA TYR A 118 -5.05 -13.73 5.13
C TYR A 118 -4.63 -14.24 6.52
N ASP A 119 -4.35 -15.54 6.62
CA ASP A 119 -3.97 -16.17 7.90
C ASP A 119 -2.66 -15.59 8.45
N VAL A 120 -1.63 -15.43 7.62
CA VAL A 120 -0.35 -14.91 8.07
C VAL A 120 -0.44 -13.42 8.43
N ILE A 121 -1.19 -12.64 7.67
CA ILE A 121 -1.42 -11.21 7.94
C ILE A 121 -2.20 -11.05 9.25
N HIS A 122 -3.28 -11.80 9.42
CA HIS A 122 -4.13 -11.73 10.62
C HIS A 122 -3.38 -12.19 11.88
N ARG A 123 -2.60 -13.26 11.79
CA ARG A 123 -1.76 -13.74 12.89
C ARG A 123 -0.81 -12.65 13.42
N ASP A 124 -0.28 -11.81 12.53
CA ASP A 124 0.66 -10.75 12.86
C ASP A 124 -0.03 -9.39 13.07
N ASN A 125 -1.33 -9.40 13.39
CA ASN A 125 -2.19 -8.25 13.70
C ASN A 125 -2.42 -7.28 12.52
N GLY A 126 -2.25 -7.74 11.28
CA GLY A 126 -2.65 -6.98 10.10
C GLY A 126 -4.17 -7.02 9.91
N LEU A 127 -4.70 -5.97 9.28
CA LEU A 127 -6.10 -5.87 8.89
C LEU A 127 -6.21 -6.07 7.37
N VAL A 128 -7.17 -6.89 6.95
CA VAL A 128 -7.49 -7.12 5.54
C VAL A 128 -8.91 -6.62 5.26
N VAL A 129 -9.05 -5.75 4.26
CA VAL A 129 -10.34 -5.17 3.84
C VAL A 129 -10.51 -5.38 2.35
N GLN A 130 -11.63 -5.97 1.92
CA GLN A 130 -11.92 -6.08 0.49
C GLN A 130 -12.21 -4.70 -0.10
N ALA A 131 -11.45 -4.33 -1.14
CA ALA A 131 -11.66 -3.09 -1.86
C ALA A 131 -12.82 -3.24 -2.86
N HIS A 132 -13.59 -2.17 -3.06
CA HIS A 132 -14.67 -2.03 -4.04
C HIS A 132 -15.39 -3.36 -4.42
N PRO A 133 -16.00 -4.08 -3.44
CA PRO A 133 -16.54 -5.44 -3.64
C PRO A 133 -17.69 -5.52 -4.64
N PHE A 134 -18.30 -4.40 -4.98
CA PHE A 134 -19.41 -4.30 -5.94
C PHE A 134 -18.98 -3.75 -7.31
N ARG A 135 -17.68 -3.64 -7.56
CA ARG A 135 -17.16 -3.19 -8.85
C ARG A 135 -17.55 -4.18 -9.94
N GLU A 136 -18.24 -3.71 -10.98
CA GLU A 136 -18.48 -4.49 -12.19
C GLU A 136 -17.17 -4.75 -12.96
N ARG A 137 -17.06 -5.94 -13.48
CA ARG A 137 -15.86 -6.41 -14.20
C ARG A 137 -16.19 -6.73 -15.65
#